data_71c919686483622ac3a10b6c5a872aa4
#
_entry.id   71c919686483622ac3a10b6c5a872aa4
#
_cell.length_a   1.000
_cell.length_b   1.000
_cell.length_c   1.000
_cell.angle_alpha   90.00
_cell.angle_beta   90.00
_cell.angle_gamma   90.00
#
_symmetry.space_group_name_H-M   'P 1'
#
loop_
_entity.id
_entity.type
_entity.pdbx_description
1 polymer ?
#
loop_
_entity_poly.entity_id
_entity_poly.type
_entity_poly.pdbx_seq_one_letter_code
_entity_poly.pdbx_strand_id
1 'polypeptide(L)'
;MNKKAVIVGGSNGIGLAIAKNLIEKNYYVYILDICKPDRNILKDSETYKYCYCNLLDFNEDIFLSLKEDKNISSLMLTAGFGRVADFEYLHTAEIQNLLTVNTVSIIKIIRLFYDRIKSNEDFYCGVMGSIAGWCSSPMFSVYAASKAAICRLVESVNIELKVEGYKNRILNVSPGSIKGTRFNGEDNNISLTIKLAEKIVNKLFDKQEIYIPEYKKIYKNVIDRYHKNPNKYGIDSYNYKLLSGRVINENKVKIGYLSGTFDLFHIGHLNLLKKAKEQCDYLIVGVHPNANHKNKKTFISFEERKAIVGSIKYVDKVVQSCTEDSEAWKYWHYNKLFVGSDYKGSERFKKYEKYFADKNVEIVYFPYTKGTSSTQLRSLILDKISEKNKLSL
;
A
#
# COMPACT_ATOMS: atom_id res chain seq x y z
N MET A 1 -30.04 12.46 -14.96
CA MET A 1 -29.16 11.36 -14.54
C MET A 1 -28.34 11.87 -13.36
N ASN A 2 -28.28 11.14 -12.24
CA ASN A 2 -27.51 11.57 -11.08
C ASN A 2 -26.01 11.48 -11.41
N LYS A 3 -25.28 12.60 -11.27
CA LYS A 3 -23.82 12.63 -11.41
C LYS A 3 -23.18 11.71 -10.37
N LYS A 4 -22.12 11.02 -10.76
CA LYS A 4 -21.38 10.12 -9.88
C LYS A 4 -19.94 10.56 -9.72
N ALA A 5 -19.37 10.26 -8.55
CA ALA A 5 -17.97 10.54 -8.23
C ALA A 5 -17.28 9.30 -7.67
N VAL A 6 -16.00 9.17 -7.92
CA VAL A 6 -15.12 8.15 -7.34
C VAL A 6 -14.09 8.83 -6.43
N ILE A 7 -13.99 8.37 -5.19
CA ILE A 7 -12.99 8.87 -4.24
C ILE A 7 -12.15 7.71 -3.73
N VAL A 8 -10.88 7.71 -4.07
CA VAL A 8 -9.88 6.75 -3.58
C VAL A 8 -9.24 7.32 -2.33
N GLY A 9 -9.37 6.63 -1.19
CA GLY A 9 -9.00 7.15 0.13
C GLY A 9 -10.13 7.97 0.77
N GLY A 10 -11.39 7.63 0.47
CA GLY A 10 -12.57 8.42 0.86
C GLY A 10 -13.17 8.11 2.23
N SER A 11 -12.58 7.21 3.03
CA SER A 11 -13.16 6.78 4.31
C SER A 11 -12.74 7.63 5.50
N ASN A 12 -11.70 8.45 5.36
CA ASN A 12 -11.17 9.25 6.46
C ASN A 12 -10.72 10.65 6.00
N GLY A 13 -10.51 11.55 6.96
CA GLY A 13 -9.86 12.85 6.79
C GLY A 13 -10.46 13.70 5.66
N ILE A 14 -9.59 14.23 4.81
CA ILE A 14 -9.99 15.13 3.70
C ILE A 14 -10.83 14.38 2.67
N GLY A 15 -10.51 13.11 2.37
CA GLY A 15 -11.28 12.30 1.41
C GLY A 15 -12.73 12.10 1.84
N LEU A 16 -12.96 11.80 3.12
CA LEU A 16 -14.30 11.67 3.69
C LEU A 16 -15.07 13.00 3.66
N ALA A 17 -14.38 14.11 3.96
CA ALA A 17 -14.98 15.43 3.90
C ALA A 17 -15.36 15.82 2.45
N ILE A 18 -14.55 15.44 1.45
CA ILE A 18 -14.87 15.61 0.03
C ILE A 18 -16.06 14.74 -0.35
N ALA A 19 -16.12 13.46 0.12
CA ALA A 19 -17.25 12.57 -0.14
C ALA A 19 -18.56 13.20 0.37
N LYS A 20 -18.55 13.68 1.61
CA LYS A 20 -19.71 14.36 2.20
C LYS A 20 -20.12 15.60 1.39
N ASN A 21 -19.18 16.45 1.00
CA ASN A 21 -19.48 17.66 0.21
C ASN A 21 -20.05 17.33 -1.17
N LEU A 22 -19.57 16.27 -1.84
CA LEU A 22 -20.11 15.83 -3.12
C LEU A 22 -21.53 15.25 -2.98
N ILE A 23 -21.80 14.50 -1.91
CA ILE A 23 -23.15 14.02 -1.59
C ILE A 23 -24.13 15.19 -1.39
N GLU A 24 -23.72 16.22 -0.64
CA GLU A 24 -24.50 17.45 -0.44
C GLU A 24 -24.74 18.23 -1.76
N LYS A 25 -23.91 17.99 -2.78
CA LYS A 25 -24.06 18.51 -4.15
C LYS A 25 -24.80 17.53 -5.08
N ASN A 26 -25.53 16.55 -4.51
CA ASN A 26 -26.32 15.54 -5.22
C ASN A 26 -25.53 14.59 -6.12
N TYR A 27 -24.26 14.29 -5.77
CA TYR A 27 -23.51 13.21 -6.39
C TYR A 27 -23.76 11.89 -5.65
N TYR A 28 -23.85 10.80 -6.40
CA TYR A 28 -23.67 9.46 -5.86
C TYR A 28 -22.19 9.14 -5.79
N VAL A 29 -21.67 8.74 -4.62
CA VAL A 29 -20.22 8.64 -4.38
C VAL A 29 -19.77 7.20 -4.21
N TYR A 30 -18.85 6.74 -5.04
CA TYR A 30 -18.09 5.51 -4.81
C TYR A 30 -16.88 5.83 -3.91
N ILE A 31 -16.80 5.19 -2.74
CA ILE A 31 -15.72 5.32 -1.78
C ILE A 31 -14.85 4.06 -1.85
N LEU A 32 -13.64 4.20 -2.37
CA LEU A 32 -12.63 3.15 -2.47
C LEU A 32 -11.59 3.33 -1.37
N ASP A 33 -11.51 2.37 -0.43
CA ASP A 33 -10.59 2.47 0.71
C ASP A 33 -10.36 1.09 1.33
N ILE A 34 -9.32 0.95 2.15
CA ILE A 34 -9.05 -0.25 2.95
C ILE A 34 -9.97 -0.38 4.18
N CYS A 35 -10.61 0.69 4.60
CA CYS A 35 -11.57 0.69 5.72
C CYS A 35 -12.88 1.36 5.30
N LYS A 36 -13.97 0.98 6.00
CA LYS A 36 -15.29 1.59 5.78
C LYS A 36 -15.34 3.01 6.35
N PRO A 37 -16.10 3.94 5.71
CA PRO A 37 -16.35 5.25 6.27
C PRO A 37 -17.20 5.16 7.54
N ASP A 38 -17.06 6.16 8.42
CA ASP A 38 -17.89 6.25 9.62
C ASP A 38 -19.36 6.56 9.25
N ARG A 39 -20.26 5.66 9.64
CA ARG A 39 -21.71 5.78 9.40
C ARG A 39 -22.35 6.95 10.14
N ASN A 40 -21.75 7.45 11.21
CA ASN A 40 -22.25 8.64 11.88
C ASN A 40 -22.01 9.91 11.06
N ILE A 41 -21.05 9.88 10.14
CA ILE A 41 -20.71 11.00 9.25
C ILE A 41 -21.49 10.89 7.93
N LEU A 42 -21.52 9.71 7.33
CA LEU A 42 -22.30 9.41 6.11
C LEU A 42 -23.51 8.54 6.49
N LYS A 43 -24.60 9.19 6.87
CA LYS A 43 -25.79 8.53 7.45
C LYS A 43 -26.64 7.79 6.42
N ASP A 44 -26.78 8.36 5.23
CA ASP A 44 -27.60 7.81 4.17
C ASP A 44 -26.80 6.88 3.27
N SER A 45 -27.03 5.58 3.43
CA SER A 45 -26.37 4.53 2.65
C SER A 45 -26.81 4.47 1.18
N GLU A 46 -27.86 5.19 0.79
CA GLU A 46 -28.31 5.25 -0.61
C GLU A 46 -27.53 6.29 -1.43
N THR A 47 -26.78 7.17 -0.78
CA THR A 47 -26.02 8.23 -1.44
C THR A 47 -24.60 7.85 -1.79
N TYR A 48 -24.09 6.72 -1.27
CA TYR A 48 -22.75 6.24 -1.55
C TYR A 48 -22.65 4.71 -1.58
N LYS A 49 -21.58 4.21 -2.21
CA LYS A 49 -21.18 2.81 -2.15
C LYS A 49 -19.73 2.69 -1.71
N TYR A 50 -19.51 1.94 -0.63
CA TYR A 50 -18.15 1.56 -0.22
C TYR A 50 -17.67 0.34 -1.01
N CYS A 51 -16.45 0.41 -1.55
CA CYS A 51 -15.75 -0.68 -2.19
C CYS A 51 -14.38 -0.86 -1.51
N TYR A 52 -14.10 -2.05 -1.00
CA TYR A 52 -12.76 -2.35 -0.47
C TYR A 52 -11.74 -2.25 -1.59
N CYS A 53 -10.70 -1.45 -1.37
CA CYS A 53 -9.63 -1.24 -2.32
C CYS A 53 -8.30 -1.07 -1.58
N ASN A 54 -7.39 -2.03 -1.76
CA ASN A 54 -6.03 -1.95 -1.26
C ASN A 54 -5.08 -1.61 -2.42
N LEU A 55 -4.49 -0.43 -2.39
CA LEU A 55 -3.57 0.04 -3.43
C LEU A 55 -2.23 -0.70 -3.45
N LEU A 56 -1.89 -1.46 -2.41
CA LEU A 56 -0.73 -2.36 -2.41
C LEU A 56 -0.99 -3.65 -3.21
N ASP A 57 -2.23 -4.13 -3.23
CA ASP A 57 -2.70 -5.24 -4.08
C ASP A 57 -3.64 -4.65 -5.17
N PHE A 58 -3.04 -3.90 -6.09
CA PHE A 58 -3.75 -3.08 -7.06
C PHE A 58 -4.61 -3.94 -8.00
N ASN A 59 -5.93 -3.86 -7.81
CA ASN A 59 -6.91 -4.52 -8.68
C ASN A 59 -7.41 -3.53 -9.74
N GLU A 60 -6.96 -3.71 -10.98
CA GLU A 60 -7.30 -2.85 -12.12
C GLU A 60 -8.78 -2.96 -12.53
N ASP A 61 -9.39 -4.14 -12.38
CA ASP A 61 -10.76 -4.42 -12.81
C ASP A 61 -11.80 -3.53 -12.13
N ILE A 62 -11.56 -3.19 -10.85
CA ILE A 62 -12.43 -2.25 -10.12
C ILE A 62 -12.48 -0.90 -10.83
N PHE A 63 -11.33 -0.38 -11.25
CA PHE A 63 -11.23 0.93 -11.89
C PHE A 63 -11.75 0.89 -13.34
N LEU A 64 -11.50 -0.19 -14.07
CA LEU A 64 -12.04 -0.40 -15.41
C LEU A 64 -13.58 -0.44 -15.38
N SER A 65 -14.17 -1.19 -14.45
CA SER A 65 -15.63 -1.25 -14.27
C SER A 65 -16.22 0.13 -13.95
N LEU A 66 -15.57 0.92 -13.10
CA LEU A 66 -16.03 2.28 -12.77
C LEU A 66 -15.89 3.24 -13.95
N LYS A 67 -14.83 3.13 -14.74
CA LYS A 67 -14.57 3.96 -15.92
C LYS A 67 -15.67 3.84 -16.96
N GLU A 68 -16.25 2.64 -17.15
CA GLU A 68 -17.31 2.39 -18.10
C GLU A 68 -18.63 3.09 -17.75
N ASP A 69 -18.85 3.45 -16.49
CA ASP A 69 -20.03 4.22 -16.07
C ASP A 69 -19.91 5.69 -16.52
N LYS A 70 -20.62 6.04 -17.59
CA LYS A 70 -20.62 7.40 -18.17
C LYS A 70 -21.14 8.48 -17.23
N ASN A 71 -21.89 8.13 -16.20
CA ASN A 71 -22.37 9.08 -15.18
C ASN A 71 -21.25 9.50 -14.21
N ILE A 72 -20.16 8.76 -14.13
CA ILE A 72 -18.99 9.17 -13.34
C ILE A 72 -18.31 10.33 -14.03
N SER A 73 -18.44 11.52 -13.46
CA SER A 73 -17.86 12.77 -13.95
C SER A 73 -16.80 13.36 -13.03
N SER A 74 -16.52 12.71 -11.86
CA SER A 74 -15.51 13.19 -10.93
C SER A 74 -14.67 12.05 -10.35
N LEU A 75 -13.36 12.26 -10.25
CA LEU A 75 -12.38 11.34 -9.69
C LEU A 75 -11.47 12.09 -8.71
N MET A 76 -11.48 11.71 -7.43
CA MET A 76 -10.58 12.26 -6.41
C MET A 76 -9.66 11.20 -5.84
N LEU A 77 -8.36 11.41 -5.95
CA LEU A 77 -7.32 10.49 -5.49
C LEU A 77 -6.69 11.07 -4.21
N THR A 78 -7.20 10.67 -3.05
CA THR A 78 -6.83 11.22 -1.75
C THR A 78 -6.06 10.22 -0.88
N ALA A 79 -5.96 8.95 -1.31
CA ALA A 79 -5.22 7.94 -0.61
C ALA A 79 -3.73 8.30 -0.48
N GLY A 80 -3.18 8.00 0.68
CA GLY A 80 -1.77 8.22 0.95
C GLY A 80 -1.45 8.14 2.43
N PHE A 81 -0.22 7.79 2.73
CA PHE A 81 0.30 7.74 4.08
C PHE A 81 1.77 8.19 4.12
N GLY A 82 2.28 8.41 5.31
CA GLY A 82 3.68 8.73 5.54
C GLY A 82 3.99 8.78 7.03
N ARG A 83 5.25 8.61 7.36
CA ARG A 83 5.75 8.64 8.73
C ARG A 83 6.91 9.63 8.83
N VAL A 84 6.93 10.42 9.87
CA VAL A 84 8.07 11.27 10.22
C VAL A 84 9.07 10.42 10.99
N ALA A 85 10.21 10.13 10.37
CA ALA A 85 11.30 9.33 10.96
C ALA A 85 12.62 9.69 10.31
N ASP A 86 13.73 9.47 10.98
CA ASP A 86 15.05 9.52 10.36
C ASP A 86 15.15 8.42 9.29
N PHE A 87 15.89 8.71 8.23
CA PHE A 87 15.92 7.84 7.03
C PHE A 87 16.44 6.43 7.36
N GLU A 88 17.36 6.30 8.27
CA GLU A 88 17.93 5.02 8.72
C GLU A 88 16.92 4.09 9.39
N TYR A 89 15.81 4.64 9.95
CA TYR A 89 14.74 3.85 10.56
C TYR A 89 13.63 3.46 9.57
N LEU A 90 13.77 3.82 8.29
CA LEU A 90 12.81 3.41 7.25
C LEU A 90 13.20 2.05 6.68
N HIS A 91 12.34 1.06 6.88
CA HIS A 91 12.53 -0.25 6.27
C HIS A 91 12.26 -0.21 4.76
N THR A 92 13.02 -0.99 3.97
CA THR A 92 12.86 -1.04 2.49
C THR A 92 11.42 -1.34 2.06
N ALA A 93 10.71 -2.21 2.79
CA ALA A 93 9.30 -2.53 2.54
C ALA A 93 8.39 -1.32 2.77
N GLU A 94 8.64 -0.54 3.82
CA GLU A 94 7.90 0.70 4.08
C GLU A 94 8.11 1.72 2.96
N ILE A 95 9.36 1.87 2.49
CA ILE A 95 9.69 2.74 1.36
C ILE A 95 8.92 2.29 0.11
N GLN A 96 8.97 0.99 -0.20
CA GLN A 96 8.25 0.42 -1.35
C GLN A 96 6.74 0.63 -1.24
N ASN A 97 6.14 0.30 -0.10
CA ASN A 97 4.70 0.44 0.15
C ASN A 97 4.26 1.90 0.02
N LEU A 98 5.04 2.83 0.59
CA LEU A 98 4.75 4.26 0.52
C LEU A 98 4.76 4.76 -0.93
N LEU A 99 5.79 4.43 -1.71
CA LEU A 99 5.88 4.80 -3.12
C LEU A 99 4.77 4.14 -3.94
N THR A 100 4.44 2.88 -3.65
CA THR A 100 3.35 2.18 -4.34
C THR A 100 2.01 2.88 -4.11
N VAL A 101 1.64 3.14 -2.87
CA VAL A 101 0.33 3.75 -2.55
C VAL A 101 0.28 5.22 -2.99
N ASN A 102 1.31 6.02 -2.62
CA ASN A 102 1.26 7.47 -2.84
C ASN A 102 1.54 7.90 -4.28
N THR A 103 2.19 7.03 -5.08
CA THR A 103 2.68 7.42 -6.41
C THR A 103 2.26 6.42 -7.48
N VAL A 104 2.74 5.18 -7.44
CA VAL A 104 2.58 4.22 -8.54
C VAL A 104 1.10 3.93 -8.81
N SER A 105 0.32 3.61 -7.77
CA SER A 105 -1.11 3.31 -7.91
C SER A 105 -1.90 4.55 -8.35
N ILE A 106 -1.55 5.74 -7.87
CA ILE A 106 -2.18 6.98 -8.29
C ILE A 106 -1.94 7.24 -9.79
N ILE A 107 -0.71 7.06 -10.27
CA ILE A 107 -0.35 7.21 -11.68
C ILE A 107 -1.14 6.20 -12.53
N LYS A 108 -1.22 4.94 -12.11
CA LYS A 108 -2.00 3.91 -12.80
C LYS A 108 -3.48 4.30 -12.93
N ILE A 109 -4.09 4.78 -11.85
CA ILE A 109 -5.50 5.20 -11.86
C ILE A 109 -5.70 6.37 -12.82
N ILE A 110 -4.84 7.39 -12.80
CA ILE A 110 -4.88 8.51 -13.75
C ILE A 110 -4.79 7.98 -15.18
N ARG A 111 -3.87 7.04 -15.46
CA ARG A 111 -3.71 6.44 -16.78
C ARG A 111 -4.94 5.66 -17.23
N LEU A 112 -5.61 4.95 -16.32
CA LEU A 112 -6.84 4.22 -16.62
C LEU A 112 -8.00 5.16 -17.01
N PHE A 113 -8.11 6.31 -16.35
CA PHE A 113 -9.14 7.31 -16.64
C PHE A 113 -8.68 8.38 -17.64
N TYR A 114 -7.52 8.21 -18.28
CA TYR A 114 -6.92 9.29 -19.08
C TYR A 114 -7.76 9.70 -20.28
N ASP A 115 -8.44 8.78 -20.94
CA ASP A 115 -9.37 9.05 -22.04
C ASP A 115 -10.57 9.89 -21.60
N ARG A 116 -11.04 9.74 -20.32
CA ARG A 116 -12.07 10.59 -19.73
C ARG A 116 -11.53 11.99 -19.40
N ILE A 117 -10.28 12.05 -18.93
CA ILE A 117 -9.58 13.32 -18.66
C ILE A 117 -9.28 14.04 -19.98
N LYS A 118 -8.76 13.32 -20.97
CA LYS A 118 -8.46 13.81 -22.31
C LYS A 118 -9.70 13.73 -23.20
N SER A 119 -10.75 14.45 -22.83
CA SER A 119 -12.00 14.50 -23.58
C SER A 119 -12.58 15.92 -23.61
N ASN A 120 -13.56 16.15 -24.49
CA ASN A 120 -14.30 17.40 -24.56
C ASN A 120 -15.49 17.44 -23.59
N GLU A 121 -15.84 16.28 -23.00
CA GLU A 121 -16.84 16.19 -21.95
C GLU A 121 -16.23 16.64 -20.60
N ASP A 122 -17.05 17.25 -19.75
CA ASP A 122 -16.60 17.66 -18.43
C ASP A 122 -16.24 16.46 -17.56
N PHE A 123 -14.96 16.35 -17.20
CA PHE A 123 -14.45 15.39 -16.27
C PHE A 123 -13.54 16.07 -15.24
N TYR A 124 -13.85 15.89 -13.96
CA TYR A 124 -13.22 16.57 -12.84
C TYR A 124 -12.26 15.63 -12.12
N CYS A 125 -10.97 15.75 -12.38
CA CYS A 125 -9.94 14.92 -11.75
C CYS A 125 -9.11 15.72 -10.76
N GLY A 126 -8.91 15.18 -9.55
CA GLY A 126 -8.07 15.79 -8.53
C GLY A 126 -7.20 14.78 -7.80
N VAL A 127 -6.01 15.21 -7.41
CA VAL A 127 -5.01 14.38 -6.72
C VAL A 127 -4.52 15.10 -5.47
N MET A 128 -4.35 14.35 -4.39
CA MET A 128 -3.75 14.87 -3.16
C MET A 128 -2.22 14.86 -3.26
N GLY A 129 -1.66 16.01 -3.63
CA GLY A 129 -0.25 16.32 -3.47
C GLY A 129 0.12 16.63 -2.02
N SER A 130 1.09 17.47 -1.82
CA SER A 130 1.49 18.03 -0.51
C SER A 130 2.46 19.19 -0.71
N ILE A 131 2.50 20.13 0.23
CA ILE A 131 3.56 21.15 0.28
C ILE A 131 4.96 20.49 0.38
N ALA A 132 5.06 19.29 0.97
CA ALA A 132 6.29 18.53 1.00
C ALA A 132 6.78 18.06 -0.38
N GLY A 133 5.95 18.10 -1.41
CA GLY A 133 6.35 17.85 -2.80
C GLY A 133 6.98 19.05 -3.51
N TRP A 134 6.99 20.22 -2.85
CA TRP A 134 7.53 21.47 -3.41
C TRP A 134 8.85 21.90 -2.78
N CYS A 135 9.25 21.28 -1.67
CA CYS A 135 10.50 21.58 -0.97
C CYS A 135 11.04 20.32 -0.29
N SER A 136 12.33 20.34 0.09
CA SER A 136 12.93 19.25 0.86
C SER A 136 12.23 19.09 2.21
N SER A 137 12.12 17.87 2.68
CA SER A 137 11.45 17.57 3.95
C SER A 137 12.22 16.51 4.74
N PRO A 138 13.34 16.89 5.41
CA PRO A 138 14.09 15.97 6.28
C PRO A 138 13.18 15.24 7.25
N MET A 139 13.53 14.02 7.66
CA MET A 139 12.70 13.08 8.45
C MET A 139 11.37 12.68 7.78
N PHE A 140 11.10 13.17 6.59
CA PHE A 140 9.90 12.86 5.80
C PHE A 140 10.28 12.68 4.32
N SER A 141 11.51 12.25 4.07
CA SER A 141 12.18 12.26 2.77
C SER A 141 11.45 11.44 1.72
N VAL A 142 11.10 10.18 2.02
CA VAL A 142 10.41 9.29 1.07
C VAL A 142 8.99 9.78 0.77
N TYR A 143 8.28 10.30 1.78
CA TYR A 143 6.98 10.91 1.56
C TYR A 143 7.09 12.14 0.65
N ALA A 144 8.04 13.04 0.92
CA ALA A 144 8.27 14.22 0.09
C ALA A 144 8.60 13.83 -1.35
N ALA A 145 9.47 12.84 -1.56
CA ALA A 145 9.79 12.30 -2.88
C ALA A 145 8.55 11.76 -3.60
N SER A 146 7.70 10.99 -2.89
CA SER A 146 6.44 10.47 -3.45
C SER A 146 5.49 11.58 -3.91
N LYS A 147 5.38 12.66 -3.12
CA LYS A 147 4.51 13.80 -3.43
C LYS A 147 5.11 14.72 -4.49
N ALA A 148 6.44 14.85 -4.55
CA ALA A 148 7.13 15.57 -5.63
C ALA A 148 6.90 14.89 -6.98
N ALA A 149 6.96 13.55 -7.04
CA ALA A 149 6.65 12.78 -8.24
C ALA A 149 5.23 13.06 -8.75
N ILE A 150 4.23 13.06 -7.87
CA ILE A 150 2.83 13.40 -8.22
C ILE A 150 2.69 14.86 -8.69
N CYS A 151 3.35 15.79 -8.00
CA CYS A 151 3.29 17.21 -8.39
C CYS A 151 3.84 17.40 -9.82
N ARG A 152 4.99 16.79 -10.13
CA ARG A 152 5.61 16.91 -11.48
C ARG A 152 4.81 16.18 -12.56
N LEU A 153 4.27 14.99 -12.24
CA LEU A 153 3.40 14.27 -13.18
C LEU A 153 2.20 15.12 -13.57
N VAL A 154 1.46 15.62 -12.56
CA VAL A 154 0.21 16.38 -12.80
C VAL A 154 0.49 17.66 -13.58
N GLU A 155 1.57 18.38 -13.27
CA GLU A 155 1.99 19.56 -14.01
C GLU A 155 2.27 19.22 -15.47
N SER A 156 3.06 18.18 -15.75
CA SER A 156 3.41 17.76 -17.11
C SER A 156 2.17 17.35 -17.91
N VAL A 157 1.30 16.50 -17.34
CA VAL A 157 0.06 16.05 -18.00
C VAL A 157 -0.89 17.22 -18.27
N ASN A 158 -1.00 18.19 -17.37
CA ASN A 158 -1.82 19.38 -17.60
C ASN A 158 -1.28 20.24 -18.74
N ILE A 159 0.04 20.33 -18.91
CA ILE A 159 0.67 21.02 -20.05
C ILE A 159 0.33 20.29 -21.35
N GLU A 160 0.44 18.96 -21.39
CA GLU A 160 0.07 18.15 -22.55
C GLU A 160 -1.40 18.37 -22.94
N LEU A 161 -2.33 18.29 -22.00
CA LEU A 161 -3.74 18.55 -22.21
C LEU A 161 -4.00 19.96 -22.76
N LYS A 162 -3.25 20.94 -22.27
CA LYS A 162 -3.37 22.33 -22.69
C LYS A 162 -2.88 22.55 -24.12
N VAL A 163 -1.72 21.98 -24.46
CA VAL A 163 -1.13 22.05 -25.81
C VAL A 163 -2.06 21.40 -26.83
N GLU A 164 -2.70 20.31 -26.49
CA GLU A 164 -3.65 19.60 -27.33
C GLU A 164 -5.07 20.23 -27.35
N GLY A 165 -5.30 21.32 -26.62
CA GLY A 165 -6.57 22.07 -26.63
C GLY A 165 -7.68 21.54 -25.75
N TYR A 166 -7.43 20.53 -24.91
CA TYR A 166 -8.44 20.02 -23.99
C TYR A 166 -8.66 20.98 -22.81
N LYS A 167 -9.92 21.05 -22.34
CA LYS A 167 -10.32 21.95 -21.25
C LYS A 167 -10.21 21.33 -19.86
N ASN A 168 -10.27 19.99 -19.76
CA ASN A 168 -10.14 19.31 -18.48
C ASN A 168 -8.72 19.44 -17.92
N ARG A 169 -8.62 19.50 -16.59
CA ARG A 169 -7.36 19.58 -15.85
C ARG A 169 -7.39 18.62 -14.68
N ILE A 170 -6.21 18.17 -14.29
CA ILE A 170 -6.02 17.43 -13.03
C ILE A 170 -5.65 18.46 -11.97
N LEU A 171 -6.49 18.60 -10.95
CA LEU A 171 -6.23 19.49 -9.83
C LEU A 171 -5.19 18.86 -8.88
N ASN A 172 -4.02 19.49 -8.74
CA ASN A 172 -3.07 19.15 -7.68
C ASN A 172 -3.42 19.91 -6.40
N VAL A 173 -3.95 19.19 -5.41
CA VAL A 173 -4.21 19.77 -4.09
C VAL A 173 -3.00 19.52 -3.20
N SER A 174 -2.26 20.57 -2.84
CA SER A 174 -1.02 20.48 -2.07
C SER A 174 -1.15 21.15 -0.69
N PRO A 175 -1.84 20.50 0.28
CA PRO A 175 -1.95 21.05 1.62
C PRO A 175 -0.66 20.87 2.42
N GLY A 176 -0.54 21.64 3.49
CA GLY A 176 0.40 21.38 4.57
C GLY A 176 -0.17 20.39 5.59
N SER A 177 0.25 20.54 6.83
CA SER A 177 -0.28 19.76 7.97
C SER A 177 -1.73 20.17 8.25
N ILE A 178 -2.66 19.23 8.14
CA ILE A 178 -4.10 19.46 8.37
C ILE A 178 -4.52 18.75 9.65
N LYS A 179 -4.98 19.50 10.64
CA LYS A 179 -5.53 18.97 11.89
C LYS A 179 -6.80 18.16 11.65
N GLY A 180 -7.10 17.22 12.56
CA GLY A 180 -8.28 16.36 12.50
C GLY A 180 -8.18 15.28 11.44
N THR A 181 -6.96 14.88 11.06
CA THR A 181 -6.71 13.77 10.14
C THR A 181 -5.82 12.71 10.79
N ARG A 182 -6.08 11.43 10.52
CA ARG A 182 -5.22 10.32 10.96
C ARG A 182 -3.78 10.44 10.44
N PHE A 183 -3.58 11.15 9.35
CA PHE A 183 -2.26 11.44 8.80
C PHE A 183 -1.38 12.23 9.79
N ASN A 184 -1.97 13.01 10.64
CA ASN A 184 -1.29 13.80 11.68
C ASN A 184 -1.18 13.06 13.03
N GLY A 185 -1.64 11.80 13.10
CA GLY A 185 -1.71 11.02 14.34
C GLY A 185 -2.90 11.42 15.26
N GLU A 186 -3.82 12.24 14.76
CA GLU A 186 -5.01 12.68 15.47
C GLU A 186 -6.23 11.81 15.10
N ASP A 187 -7.26 11.84 15.94
CA ASP A 187 -8.55 11.27 15.61
C ASP A 187 -9.21 11.98 14.42
N ASN A 188 -9.99 11.23 13.66
CA ASN A 188 -10.68 11.76 12.49
C ASN A 188 -11.78 12.76 12.90
N ASN A 189 -11.51 14.05 12.73
CA ASN A 189 -12.46 15.12 13.02
C ASN A 189 -12.82 15.88 11.74
N ILE A 190 -13.95 15.48 11.14
CA ILE A 190 -14.42 16.05 9.87
C ILE A 190 -14.76 17.56 9.99
N SER A 191 -15.15 18.05 11.17
CA SER A 191 -15.49 19.47 11.35
C SER A 191 -14.32 20.41 11.02
N LEU A 192 -13.08 19.92 11.21
CA LEU A 192 -11.86 20.67 10.90
C LEU A 192 -11.49 20.62 9.41
N THR A 193 -12.03 19.66 8.65
CA THR A 193 -11.67 19.44 7.24
C THR A 193 -12.77 19.82 6.25
N ILE A 194 -14.04 20.00 6.71
CA ILE A 194 -15.18 20.23 5.83
C ILE A 194 -15.04 21.51 4.98
N LYS A 195 -14.60 22.63 5.59
CA LYS A 195 -14.40 23.89 4.87
C LYS A 195 -13.26 23.81 3.85
N LEU A 196 -12.25 22.99 4.13
CA LEU A 196 -11.16 22.71 3.19
C LEU A 196 -11.69 21.89 2.03
N ALA A 197 -12.47 20.85 2.31
CA ALA A 197 -13.07 19.98 1.29
C ALA A 197 -13.98 20.77 0.34
N GLU A 198 -14.80 21.68 0.85
CA GLU A 198 -15.64 22.58 0.04
C GLU A 198 -14.78 23.41 -0.94
N LYS A 199 -13.71 24.01 -0.45
CA LYS A 199 -12.78 24.78 -1.31
C LYS A 199 -12.12 23.89 -2.36
N ILE A 200 -11.71 22.68 -1.99
CA ILE A 200 -11.13 21.71 -2.93
C ILE A 200 -12.14 21.37 -4.05
N VAL A 201 -13.38 21.04 -3.68
CA VAL A 201 -14.42 20.68 -4.65
C VAL A 201 -14.75 21.85 -5.57
N ASN A 202 -14.81 23.09 -5.05
CA ASN A 202 -15.00 24.26 -5.89
C ASN A 202 -13.84 24.45 -6.88
N LYS A 203 -12.58 24.33 -6.43
CA LYS A 203 -11.41 24.41 -7.30
C LYS A 203 -11.35 23.29 -8.34
N LEU A 204 -11.83 22.11 -7.98
CA LEU A 204 -11.95 20.97 -8.88
C LEU A 204 -12.95 21.28 -10.02
N PHE A 205 -14.11 21.81 -9.68
CA PHE A 205 -15.14 22.17 -10.67
C PHE A 205 -14.76 23.38 -11.51
N ASP A 206 -13.95 24.30 -10.98
CA ASP A 206 -13.33 25.41 -11.69
C ASP A 206 -12.19 24.95 -12.63
N LYS A 207 -11.87 23.66 -12.68
CA LYS A 207 -10.77 23.07 -13.46
C LYS A 207 -9.42 23.76 -13.19
N GLN A 208 -9.17 24.13 -11.93
CA GLN A 208 -7.89 24.69 -11.52
C GLN A 208 -6.80 23.61 -11.60
N GLU A 209 -5.57 24.01 -11.94
CA GLU A 209 -4.42 23.10 -12.07
C GLU A 209 -3.75 22.82 -10.70
N ILE A 210 -3.80 23.79 -9.80
CA ILE A 210 -3.16 23.72 -8.49
C ILE A 210 -3.97 24.45 -7.42
N TYR A 211 -4.04 23.83 -6.23
CA TYR A 211 -4.55 24.49 -5.03
C TYR A 211 -3.67 24.18 -3.82
N ILE A 212 -3.03 25.21 -3.29
CA ILE A 212 -2.25 25.17 -2.03
C ILE A 212 -3.05 25.95 -1.00
N PRO A 213 -3.72 25.28 -0.04
CA PRO A 213 -4.42 25.97 1.04
C PRO A 213 -3.48 26.89 1.82
N GLU A 214 -3.96 28.07 2.23
CA GLU A 214 -3.18 29.10 2.96
C GLU A 214 -1.88 29.55 2.22
N TYR A 215 -1.83 29.42 0.89
CA TYR A 215 -0.63 29.78 0.11
C TYR A 215 -0.12 31.18 0.42
N LYS A 216 -0.99 32.19 0.32
CA LYS A 216 -0.59 33.61 0.53
C LYS A 216 -0.15 33.90 1.95
N LYS A 217 -0.75 33.23 2.96
CA LYS A 217 -0.43 33.49 4.38
C LYS A 217 0.82 32.75 4.85
N ILE A 218 1.04 31.51 4.38
CA ILE A 218 2.02 30.61 4.96
C ILE A 218 2.98 30.10 3.87
N TYR A 219 2.44 29.39 2.86
CA TYR A 219 3.28 28.52 2.03
C TYR A 219 4.07 29.28 0.93
N LYS A 220 3.64 30.49 0.55
CA LYS A 220 4.49 31.35 -0.31
C LYS A 220 5.83 31.62 0.38
N ASN A 221 5.83 32.03 1.64
CA ASN A 221 7.05 32.25 2.40
C ASN A 221 7.88 30.97 2.60
N VAL A 222 7.22 29.83 2.84
CA VAL A 222 7.89 28.52 2.95
C VAL A 222 8.66 28.18 1.66
N ILE A 223 8.02 28.31 0.52
CA ILE A 223 8.61 28.02 -0.80
C ILE A 223 9.72 29.04 -1.13
N ASP A 224 9.48 30.33 -0.89
CA ASP A 224 10.47 31.40 -1.12
C ASP A 224 11.74 31.17 -0.26
N ARG A 225 11.60 30.79 1.01
CA ARG A 225 12.75 30.45 1.88
C ARG A 225 13.52 29.22 1.38
N TYR A 226 12.78 28.20 0.93
CA TYR A 226 13.40 27.02 0.34
C TYR A 226 14.23 27.39 -0.89
N HIS A 227 13.68 28.14 -1.85
CA HIS A 227 14.39 28.55 -3.05
C HIS A 227 15.59 29.45 -2.73
N LYS A 228 15.48 30.32 -1.74
CA LYS A 228 16.56 31.23 -1.34
C LYS A 228 17.75 30.47 -0.73
N ASN A 229 17.50 29.47 0.15
CA ASN A 229 18.54 28.67 0.78
C ASN A 229 18.00 27.30 1.19
N PRO A 230 18.07 26.28 0.29
CA PRO A 230 17.56 24.93 0.57
C PRO A 230 18.16 24.27 1.81
N ASN A 231 19.47 24.47 2.04
CA ASN A 231 20.15 23.86 3.19
C ASN A 231 19.66 24.44 4.52
N LYS A 232 19.63 25.76 4.65
CA LYS A 232 19.09 26.43 5.86
C LYS A 232 17.65 26.05 6.10
N TYR A 233 16.83 26.08 5.06
CA TYR A 233 15.44 25.64 5.14
C TYR A 233 15.31 24.19 5.64
N GLY A 234 16.14 23.29 5.09
CA GLY A 234 16.17 21.88 5.47
C GLY A 234 16.51 21.68 6.94
N ILE A 235 17.53 22.38 7.44
CA ILE A 235 17.92 22.34 8.86
C ILE A 235 16.79 22.86 9.75
N ASP A 236 16.19 24.00 9.42
CA ASP A 236 15.05 24.56 10.17
C ASP A 236 13.86 23.59 10.20
N SER A 237 13.59 22.93 9.06
CA SER A 237 12.51 21.92 8.93
C SER A 237 12.78 20.66 9.74
N TYR A 238 14.03 20.21 9.81
CA TYR A 238 14.47 19.09 10.64
C TYR A 238 14.22 19.38 12.11
N ASN A 239 14.75 20.51 12.61
CA ASN A 239 14.60 20.94 14.00
C ASN A 239 13.12 21.12 14.39
N TYR A 240 12.31 21.70 13.51
CA TYR A 240 10.86 21.83 13.74
C TYR A 240 10.20 20.46 13.94
N LYS A 241 10.57 19.44 13.16
CA LYS A 241 9.98 18.11 13.29
C LYS A 241 10.41 17.39 14.56
N LEU A 242 11.68 17.53 14.96
CA LEU A 242 12.15 17.02 16.25
C LEU A 242 11.33 17.58 17.41
N LEU A 243 11.11 18.90 17.43
CA LEU A 243 10.35 19.59 18.49
C LEU A 243 8.85 19.28 18.43
N SER A 244 8.33 18.81 17.31
CA SER A 244 6.89 18.54 17.12
C SER A 244 6.36 17.31 17.84
N GLY A 245 7.23 16.45 18.38
CA GLY A 245 6.87 15.16 19.00
C GLY A 245 6.29 14.12 18.04
N ARG A 246 6.36 14.36 16.71
CA ARG A 246 5.80 13.47 15.69
C ARG A 246 6.79 12.48 15.13
N VAL A 247 8.04 12.53 15.55
CA VAL A 247 9.10 11.61 15.09
C VAL A 247 8.86 10.23 15.68
N ILE A 248 8.78 9.22 14.82
CA ILE A 248 8.57 7.82 15.19
C ILE A 248 9.69 7.02 14.55
N ASN A 249 10.72 6.74 15.33
CA ASN A 249 11.91 5.99 14.91
C ASN A 249 11.78 4.47 15.13
N GLU A 250 10.62 3.99 15.59
CA GLU A 250 10.33 2.57 15.68
C GLU A 250 9.95 2.01 14.31
N ASN A 251 10.45 0.82 13.99
CA ASN A 251 10.04 0.13 12.78
C ASN A 251 8.61 -0.41 12.96
N LYS A 252 7.64 0.20 12.29
CA LYS A 252 6.21 -0.18 12.36
C LYS A 252 5.81 -1.20 11.29
N VAL A 253 6.69 -1.52 10.35
CA VAL A 253 6.40 -2.53 9.33
C VAL A 253 6.40 -3.91 9.97
N LYS A 254 5.29 -4.61 9.86
CA LYS A 254 5.17 -6.00 10.29
C LYS A 254 5.81 -6.90 9.23
N ILE A 255 7.04 -7.33 9.50
CA ILE A 255 7.75 -8.27 8.64
C ILE A 255 7.39 -9.69 9.07
N GLY A 256 6.85 -10.46 8.15
CA GLY A 256 6.58 -11.88 8.31
C GLY A 256 7.71 -12.72 7.71
N TYR A 257 8.03 -13.81 8.36
CA TYR A 257 8.94 -14.82 7.84
C TYR A 257 8.32 -16.20 7.94
N LEU A 258 8.55 -17.02 6.95
CA LEU A 258 8.31 -18.46 7.02
C LEU A 258 9.35 -19.20 6.18
N SER A 259 9.63 -20.43 6.57
CA SER A 259 10.56 -21.28 5.83
C SER A 259 9.90 -22.59 5.40
N GLY A 260 10.33 -23.15 4.29
CA GLY A 260 9.81 -24.41 3.79
C GLY A 260 10.59 -24.97 2.62
N THR A 261 10.37 -26.28 2.35
CA THR A 261 10.98 -26.93 1.18
C THR A 261 10.29 -26.56 -0.12
N PHE A 262 8.96 -26.39 -0.09
CA PHE A 262 8.09 -26.06 -1.24
C PHE A 262 8.27 -26.98 -2.45
N ASP A 263 8.61 -28.27 -2.19
CA ASP A 263 8.69 -29.28 -3.21
C ASP A 263 7.29 -29.69 -3.68
N LEU A 264 7.09 -29.91 -4.97
CA LEU A 264 5.77 -30.18 -5.56
C LEU A 264 4.74 -29.15 -5.09
N PHE A 265 4.98 -27.87 -5.43
CA PHE A 265 4.15 -26.75 -5.00
C PHE A 265 2.67 -27.00 -5.26
N HIS A 266 1.83 -26.86 -4.25
CA HIS A 266 0.40 -27.18 -4.30
C HIS A 266 -0.43 -26.15 -3.52
N ILE A 267 -1.77 -26.31 -3.58
CA ILE A 267 -2.73 -25.38 -2.96
C ILE A 267 -2.48 -25.16 -1.47
N GLY A 268 -1.98 -26.15 -0.73
CA GLY A 268 -1.63 -26.00 0.69
C GLY A 268 -0.51 -24.99 0.91
N HIS A 269 0.51 -24.99 0.05
CA HIS A 269 1.58 -23.97 0.09
C HIS A 269 1.04 -22.58 -0.26
N LEU A 270 0.21 -22.47 -1.30
CA LEU A 270 -0.39 -21.21 -1.71
C LEU A 270 -1.25 -20.60 -0.59
N ASN A 271 -2.10 -21.40 0.07
CA ASN A 271 -2.94 -20.96 1.16
C ASN A 271 -2.13 -20.51 2.39
N LEU A 272 -1.02 -21.18 2.67
CA LEU A 272 -0.10 -20.77 3.72
C LEU A 272 0.49 -19.39 3.46
N LEU A 273 1.01 -19.17 2.23
CA LEU A 273 1.59 -17.90 1.81
C LEU A 273 0.56 -16.78 1.84
N LYS A 274 -0.67 -17.04 1.38
CA LYS A 274 -1.78 -16.08 1.43
C LYS A 274 -2.11 -15.66 2.85
N LYS A 275 -2.34 -16.64 3.76
CA LYS A 275 -2.66 -16.38 5.17
C LYS A 275 -1.53 -15.64 5.90
N ALA A 276 -0.28 -15.96 5.58
CA ALA A 276 0.87 -15.27 6.14
C ALA A 276 0.91 -13.80 5.67
N LYS A 277 0.69 -13.55 4.38
CA LYS A 277 0.65 -12.19 3.82
C LYS A 277 -0.49 -11.34 4.40
N GLU A 278 -1.63 -11.92 4.70
CA GLU A 278 -2.76 -11.22 5.34
C GLU A 278 -2.43 -10.69 6.75
N GLN A 279 -1.38 -11.21 7.38
CA GLN A 279 -0.98 -10.85 8.75
C GLN A 279 0.32 -10.04 8.85
N CYS A 280 0.92 -9.67 7.72
CA CYS A 280 2.13 -8.86 7.69
C CYS A 280 2.14 -7.90 6.48
N ASP A 281 2.91 -6.84 6.59
CA ASP A 281 3.09 -5.86 5.52
C ASP A 281 4.09 -6.33 4.47
N TYR A 282 5.08 -7.14 4.90
CA TYR A 282 6.14 -7.67 4.04
C TYR A 282 6.44 -9.13 4.40
N LEU A 283 6.25 -10.03 3.46
CA LEU A 283 6.44 -11.45 3.64
C LEU A 283 7.75 -11.93 3.00
N ILE A 284 8.66 -12.42 3.84
CA ILE A 284 9.91 -13.06 3.42
C ILE A 284 9.74 -14.58 3.50
N VAL A 285 10.06 -15.27 2.42
CA VAL A 285 9.96 -16.73 2.36
C VAL A 285 11.34 -17.37 2.17
N GLY A 286 11.75 -18.16 3.15
CA GLY A 286 12.95 -18.96 3.12
C GLY A 286 12.70 -20.30 2.42
N VAL A 287 13.34 -20.56 1.30
CA VAL A 287 13.28 -21.86 0.60
C VAL A 287 14.46 -22.72 1.04
N HIS A 288 14.18 -23.92 1.57
CA HIS A 288 15.25 -24.85 1.94
C HIS A 288 15.97 -25.38 0.68
N PRO A 289 17.31 -25.39 0.65
CA PRO A 289 18.08 -25.87 -0.50
C PRO A 289 17.83 -27.37 -0.76
N ASN A 290 17.55 -28.16 0.28
CA ASN A 290 17.21 -29.58 0.20
C ASN A 290 16.18 -29.96 1.27
N ALA A 291 15.80 -31.23 1.30
CA ALA A 291 14.88 -31.79 2.30
C ALA A 291 15.54 -32.77 3.25
N ASN A 292 16.87 -32.69 3.44
CA ASN A 292 17.66 -33.62 4.26
C ASN A 292 17.18 -33.66 5.71
N HIS A 293 16.74 -32.53 6.27
CA HIS A 293 16.16 -32.45 7.61
C HIS A 293 14.86 -33.27 7.79
N LYS A 294 14.24 -33.73 6.67
CA LYS A 294 13.08 -34.62 6.65
C LYS A 294 13.42 -35.99 6.09
N ASN A 295 14.68 -36.32 5.90
CA ASN A 295 15.16 -37.55 5.25
C ASN A 295 14.48 -37.81 3.90
N LYS A 296 14.27 -36.76 3.09
CA LYS A 296 13.61 -36.81 1.81
C LYS A 296 14.47 -36.16 0.71
N LYS A 297 14.40 -36.72 -0.51
CA LYS A 297 14.94 -36.06 -1.70
C LYS A 297 13.86 -35.18 -2.33
N THR A 298 14.23 -34.03 -2.88
CA THR A 298 13.33 -33.16 -3.62
C THR A 298 13.17 -33.61 -5.05
N PHE A 299 11.96 -33.47 -5.63
CA PHE A 299 11.69 -33.73 -7.05
C PHE A 299 12.07 -32.54 -7.92
N ILE A 300 11.85 -31.32 -7.40
CA ILE A 300 12.09 -30.07 -8.09
C ILE A 300 13.39 -29.47 -7.55
N SER A 301 14.23 -28.97 -8.45
CA SER A 301 15.51 -28.35 -8.07
C SER A 301 15.32 -27.13 -7.14
N PHE A 302 16.35 -26.77 -6.42
CA PHE A 302 16.29 -25.62 -5.49
C PHE A 302 15.96 -24.32 -6.24
N GLU A 303 16.62 -24.06 -7.37
CA GLU A 303 16.45 -22.83 -8.14
C GLU A 303 15.03 -22.73 -8.73
N GLU A 304 14.47 -23.83 -9.22
CA GLU A 304 13.09 -23.86 -9.72
C GLU A 304 12.08 -23.60 -8.58
N ARG A 305 12.25 -24.24 -7.41
CA ARG A 305 11.37 -24.01 -6.26
C ARG A 305 11.44 -22.57 -5.80
N LYS A 306 12.63 -21.98 -5.76
CA LYS A 306 12.84 -20.57 -5.42
C LYS A 306 12.18 -19.64 -6.42
N ALA A 307 12.29 -19.94 -7.73
CA ALA A 307 11.62 -19.19 -8.79
C ALA A 307 10.10 -19.28 -8.68
N ILE A 308 9.53 -20.48 -8.47
CA ILE A 308 8.09 -20.68 -8.30
C ILE A 308 7.57 -19.87 -7.11
N VAL A 309 8.22 -19.99 -5.95
CA VAL A 309 7.81 -19.24 -4.73
C VAL A 309 7.91 -17.74 -4.95
N GLY A 310 8.96 -17.28 -5.63
CA GLY A 310 9.18 -15.87 -5.94
C GLY A 310 8.16 -15.26 -6.90
N SER A 311 7.50 -16.11 -7.70
CA SER A 311 6.44 -15.67 -8.63
C SER A 311 5.07 -15.57 -7.96
N ILE A 312 4.93 -15.98 -6.70
CA ILE A 312 3.67 -15.92 -5.97
C ILE A 312 3.39 -14.50 -5.48
N LYS A 313 2.31 -13.91 -5.90
CA LYS A 313 1.92 -12.52 -5.58
C LYS A 313 1.86 -12.16 -4.09
N TYR A 314 1.80 -13.15 -3.22
CA TYR A 314 1.80 -12.97 -1.76
C TYR A 314 3.20 -12.87 -1.15
N VAL A 315 4.25 -13.12 -1.95
CA VAL A 315 5.64 -13.16 -1.49
C VAL A 315 6.37 -11.91 -1.94
N ASP A 316 6.84 -11.12 -0.99
CA ASP A 316 7.58 -9.88 -1.30
C ASP A 316 9.07 -10.15 -1.50
N LYS A 317 9.61 -11.19 -0.83
CA LYS A 317 11.01 -11.57 -0.96
C LYS A 317 11.21 -13.07 -0.77
N VAL A 318 11.97 -13.68 -1.66
CA VAL A 318 12.42 -15.07 -1.51
C VAL A 318 13.90 -15.08 -1.20
N VAL A 319 14.27 -15.92 -0.24
CA VAL A 319 15.67 -16.11 0.18
C VAL A 319 15.96 -17.60 0.32
N GLN A 320 17.24 -17.97 0.30
CA GLN A 320 17.63 -19.29 0.79
C GLN A 320 17.42 -19.31 2.31
N SER A 321 16.76 -20.34 2.83
CA SER A 321 16.55 -20.47 4.28
C SER A 321 17.88 -20.76 4.99
N CYS A 322 18.00 -20.25 6.20
CA CYS A 322 19.00 -20.71 7.15
C CYS A 322 18.62 -22.11 7.69
N THR A 323 19.56 -22.76 8.37
CA THR A 323 19.31 -24.03 9.05
C THR A 323 18.26 -23.88 10.16
N GLU A 324 18.32 -22.76 10.87
CA GLU A 324 17.38 -22.40 11.93
C GLU A 324 16.71 -21.05 11.61
N ASP A 325 15.41 -20.96 11.90
CA ASP A 325 14.67 -19.70 11.67
C ASP A 325 15.17 -18.58 12.60
N SER A 326 15.68 -18.92 13.79
CA SER A 326 16.34 -17.96 14.68
C SER A 326 17.62 -17.33 14.09
N GLU A 327 18.31 -18.06 13.21
CA GLU A 327 19.45 -17.49 12.46
C GLU A 327 18.96 -16.50 11.39
N ALA A 328 17.88 -16.85 10.68
CA ALA A 328 17.26 -15.98 9.69
C ALA A 328 16.81 -14.64 10.31
N TRP A 329 16.40 -14.65 11.57
CA TRP A 329 16.02 -13.44 12.29
C TRP A 329 17.17 -12.44 12.44
N LYS A 330 18.41 -12.89 12.58
CA LYS A 330 19.58 -12.01 12.67
C LYS A 330 19.81 -11.18 11.40
N TYR A 331 19.32 -11.65 10.25
CA TYR A 331 19.45 -10.96 8.96
C TYR A 331 18.21 -10.14 8.61
N TRP A 332 17.02 -10.61 9.01
CA TRP A 332 15.76 -10.07 8.50
C TRP A 332 14.91 -9.35 9.55
N HIS A 333 15.23 -9.48 10.83
CA HIS A 333 14.56 -8.84 11.95
C HIS A 333 13.04 -8.86 11.84
N TYR A 334 12.46 -10.01 11.46
CA TYR A 334 11.01 -10.17 11.30
C TYR A 334 10.29 -10.10 12.65
N ASN A 335 9.01 -9.66 12.61
CA ASN A 335 8.15 -9.53 13.77
C ASN A 335 7.23 -10.73 13.95
N LYS A 336 7.01 -11.50 12.87
CA LYS A 336 6.16 -12.69 12.87
C LYS A 336 6.87 -13.86 12.21
N LEU A 337 6.89 -14.99 12.91
CA LEU A 337 7.30 -16.29 12.37
C LEU A 337 6.08 -17.13 12.10
N PHE A 338 5.79 -17.43 10.84
CA PHE A 338 4.66 -18.24 10.44
C PHE A 338 5.05 -19.69 10.26
N VAL A 339 4.24 -20.61 10.80
CA VAL A 339 4.53 -22.03 10.77
C VAL A 339 3.24 -22.86 10.79
N GLY A 340 3.29 -24.10 10.32
CA GLY A 340 2.19 -25.06 10.46
C GLY A 340 1.97 -25.48 11.92
N SER A 341 0.71 -25.72 12.28
CA SER A 341 0.34 -26.13 13.66
C SER A 341 0.90 -27.48 14.09
N ASP A 342 1.36 -28.30 13.15
CA ASP A 342 2.03 -29.58 13.39
C ASP A 342 3.38 -29.44 14.13
N TYR A 343 3.97 -28.26 14.10
CA TYR A 343 5.22 -27.96 14.82
C TYR A 343 5.00 -27.41 16.24
N LYS A 344 3.75 -27.06 16.61
CA LYS A 344 3.45 -26.51 17.93
C LYS A 344 3.78 -27.53 19.05
N GLY A 345 4.54 -27.06 20.04
CA GLY A 345 4.96 -27.89 21.15
C GLY A 345 6.16 -28.82 20.88
N SER A 346 6.70 -28.82 19.65
CA SER A 346 7.96 -29.53 19.36
C SER A 346 9.13 -28.91 20.10
N GLU A 347 10.17 -29.70 20.41
CA GLU A 347 11.37 -29.23 21.12
C GLU A 347 12.05 -28.06 20.39
N ARG A 348 12.03 -28.06 19.06
CA ARG A 348 12.56 -26.97 18.23
C ARG A 348 11.78 -25.68 18.49
N PHE A 349 10.46 -25.73 18.48
CA PHE A 349 9.62 -24.56 18.65
C PHE A 349 9.56 -24.05 20.09
N LYS A 350 9.68 -24.92 21.08
CA LYS A 350 9.90 -24.51 22.49
C LYS A 350 11.18 -23.67 22.64
N LYS A 351 12.28 -24.05 21.93
CA LYS A 351 13.52 -23.28 21.91
C LYS A 351 13.28 -21.91 21.22
N TYR A 352 12.51 -21.85 20.13
CA TYR A 352 12.19 -20.58 19.44
C TYR A 352 11.31 -19.68 20.32
N GLU A 353 10.29 -20.21 20.98
CA GLU A 353 9.46 -19.45 21.90
C GLU A 353 10.30 -18.78 22.99
N LYS A 354 11.26 -19.52 23.55
CA LYS A 354 12.22 -18.96 24.52
C LYS A 354 13.16 -17.94 23.89
N TYR A 355 13.70 -18.20 22.69
CA TYR A 355 14.64 -17.32 22.00
C TYR A 355 14.00 -15.98 21.60
N PHE A 356 12.72 -16.00 21.25
CA PHE A 356 11.98 -14.82 20.76
C PHE A 356 11.24 -14.06 21.86
N ALA A 357 11.22 -14.55 23.10
CA ALA A 357 10.46 -13.96 24.19
C ALA A 357 10.81 -12.48 24.47
N ASP A 358 12.08 -12.11 24.28
CA ASP A 358 12.62 -10.75 24.50
C ASP A 358 12.80 -9.94 23.19
N LYS A 359 12.39 -10.47 22.02
CA LYS A 359 12.69 -9.92 20.69
C LYS A 359 11.48 -9.38 19.96
N ASN A 360 10.33 -9.29 20.64
CA ASN A 360 9.08 -8.82 20.04
C ASN A 360 8.70 -9.59 18.75
N VAL A 361 8.93 -10.92 18.73
CA VAL A 361 8.56 -11.80 17.62
C VAL A 361 7.39 -12.68 18.02
N GLU A 362 6.29 -12.61 17.31
CA GLU A 362 5.12 -13.46 17.45
C GLU A 362 5.28 -14.73 16.60
N ILE A 363 5.15 -15.93 17.21
CA ILE A 363 5.08 -17.18 16.44
C ILE A 363 3.61 -17.50 16.16
N VAL A 364 3.23 -17.51 14.89
CA VAL A 364 1.86 -17.74 14.44
C VAL A 364 1.73 -19.15 13.87
N TYR A 365 0.91 -19.97 14.48
CA TYR A 365 0.66 -21.35 14.06
C TYR A 365 -0.60 -21.45 13.19
N PHE A 366 -0.43 -21.82 11.92
CA PHE A 366 -1.57 -22.02 11.02
C PHE A 366 -2.09 -23.45 11.02
N PRO A 367 -3.41 -23.63 11.04
CA PRO A 367 -3.99 -24.96 10.94
C PRO A 367 -3.68 -25.57 9.57
N TYR A 368 -3.50 -26.89 9.55
CA TYR A 368 -3.23 -27.65 8.34
C TYR A 368 -4.37 -27.47 7.32
N THR A 369 -4.00 -27.22 6.07
CA THR A 369 -4.98 -27.11 4.97
C THR A 369 -5.37 -28.50 4.51
N LYS A 370 -6.64 -28.89 4.66
CA LYS A 370 -7.19 -30.14 4.08
C LYS A 370 -7.12 -30.06 2.54
N GLY A 371 -6.65 -31.09 1.90
CA GLY A 371 -6.53 -31.16 0.43
C GLY A 371 -5.22 -31.83 0.00
N THR A 372 -4.78 -31.51 -1.23
CA THR A 372 -3.53 -32.04 -1.81
C THR A 372 -2.32 -31.73 -0.92
N SER A 373 -1.50 -32.71 -0.64
CA SER A 373 -0.23 -32.57 0.10
C SER A 373 0.96 -33.08 -0.72
N SER A 374 2.15 -32.53 -0.44
CA SER A 374 3.39 -33.02 -1.08
C SER A 374 3.60 -34.52 -0.84
N THR A 375 3.14 -35.06 0.29
CA THR A 375 3.26 -36.49 0.60
C THR A 375 2.36 -37.33 -0.28
N GLN A 376 1.11 -36.91 -0.51
CA GLN A 376 0.18 -37.59 -1.43
C GLN A 376 0.69 -37.56 -2.88
N LEU A 377 1.14 -36.38 -3.36
CA LEU A 377 1.69 -36.24 -4.70
C LEU A 377 2.94 -37.12 -4.90
N ARG A 378 3.79 -37.18 -3.87
CA ARG A 378 5.00 -38.01 -3.88
C ARG A 378 4.65 -39.51 -3.97
N SER A 379 3.69 -40.00 -3.20
CA SER A 379 3.22 -41.38 -3.26
C SER A 379 2.75 -41.74 -4.68
N LEU A 380 1.86 -40.93 -5.24
CA LEU A 380 1.32 -41.15 -6.59
C LEU A 380 2.42 -41.19 -7.67
N ILE A 381 3.45 -40.35 -7.57
CA ILE A 381 4.57 -40.32 -8.50
C ILE A 381 5.40 -41.60 -8.36
N LEU A 382 5.72 -42.01 -7.14
CA LEU A 382 6.54 -43.19 -6.89
C LEU A 382 5.80 -44.49 -7.29
N ASP A 383 4.50 -44.59 -7.05
CA ASP A 383 3.67 -45.73 -7.45
C ASP A 383 3.66 -45.87 -8.97
N LYS A 384 3.45 -44.76 -9.72
CA LYS A 384 3.50 -44.78 -11.20
C LYS A 384 4.88 -45.15 -11.76
N ILE A 385 5.96 -44.71 -11.13
CA ILE A 385 7.33 -45.09 -11.55
C ILE A 385 7.54 -46.58 -11.31
N SER A 386 7.07 -47.15 -10.21
CA SER A 386 7.19 -48.54 -9.89
C SER A 386 6.38 -49.45 -10.86
N GLU A 387 5.17 -49.02 -11.25
CA GLU A 387 4.35 -49.71 -12.24
C GLU A 387 5.02 -49.70 -13.62
N LYS A 388 5.60 -48.60 -14.05
CA LYS A 388 6.29 -48.49 -15.35
C LYS A 388 7.54 -49.36 -15.41
N ASN A 389 8.28 -49.48 -14.30
CA ASN A 389 9.44 -50.35 -14.20
C ASN A 389 9.07 -51.84 -14.19
N LYS A 390 7.86 -52.20 -13.70
CA LYS A 390 7.34 -53.59 -13.77
C LYS A 390 6.83 -53.99 -15.16
N LEU A 391 6.43 -53.04 -15.99
CA LEU A 391 5.98 -53.27 -17.36
C LEU A 391 7.15 -53.29 -18.37
N SER A 392 8.35 -52.92 -17.96
CA SER A 392 9.56 -52.89 -18.79
C SER A 392 10.53 -54.06 -18.52
N LEU A 393 10.13 -55.00 -17.66
CA LEU A 393 10.78 -56.30 -17.40
C LEU A 393 9.89 -57.44 -17.94
#